data_57592973cf82e9b50b0ce87d3c32239a
#
_entry.id   57592973cf82e9b50b0ce87d3c32239a
#
_cell.length_a   1.000
_cell.length_b   1.000
_cell.length_c   1.000
_cell.angle_alpha   90.00
_cell.angle_beta   90.00
_cell.angle_gamma   90.00
#
_symmetry.space_group_name_H-M   'P 1'
#
loop_
_entity.id
_entity.type
_entity.pdbx_description
1 polymer ?
#
loop_
_entity_poly.entity_id
_entity_poly.type
_entity_poly.pdbx_seq_one_letter_code
_entity_poly.pdbx_strand_id
1 'polypeptide(L)'
;PRYYLLSATSQPHFQQVFSMALGIREPWFIKSLEMVPSSKNPEKLEMRIEIDFTEGTKFQYGDSGDCYPVHDTRERTWRHLNFFQYRCYITARVPRVKLPDGKVKTVDVPWGRDGSGFTLMMEGVILSLVRHMAVSTAAREIGEHDTKIWRVLEYHVEEALKLQDFSDVNGIGVDEYSHKGHNYITVFVSHPEVVIDGEGRRRSVSKPRVLFVTQGKDKAAVERFLARFKEKKGDPDAVNVATSDMIHGFRNA
;
A
#
# COMPACT_ATOMS: atom_id res chain seq x y z
N PRO A 1 7.11 -22.77 33.34
CA PRO A 1 5.87 -22.47 32.64
C PRO A 1 5.66 -23.54 31.56
N ARG A 2 4.58 -24.33 31.71
CA ARG A 2 4.20 -25.31 30.68
C ARG A 2 3.63 -24.54 29.52
N TYR A 3 4.37 -24.44 28.42
CA TYR A 3 3.82 -23.94 27.16
C TYR A 3 2.80 -24.97 26.67
N TYR A 4 1.55 -24.59 26.59
CA TYR A 4 0.55 -25.38 25.91
C TYR A 4 0.84 -25.29 24.41
N LEU A 5 1.55 -26.29 23.89
CA LEU A 5 1.58 -26.57 22.47
C LEU A 5 0.16 -27.00 22.07
N LEU A 6 -0.65 -26.04 21.67
CA LEU A 6 -1.84 -26.33 20.89
C LEU A 6 -1.36 -26.81 19.52
N SER A 7 -1.03 -28.08 19.42
CA SER A 7 -0.86 -28.71 18.11
C SER A 7 -2.22 -28.70 17.44
N ALA A 8 -2.40 -27.84 16.46
CA ALA A 8 -3.67 -27.64 15.75
C ALA A 8 -4.09 -28.82 14.87
N THR A 9 -3.45 -29.96 15.00
CA THR A 9 -3.78 -31.20 14.27
C THR A 9 -5.12 -31.82 14.67
N SER A 10 -5.82 -31.30 15.69
CA SER A 10 -7.03 -31.94 16.23
C SER A 10 -8.31 -31.10 16.24
N GLN A 11 -8.33 -29.89 15.62
CA GLN A 11 -9.56 -29.09 15.57
C GLN A 11 -9.82 -28.51 14.15
N PRO A 12 -10.46 -29.26 13.25
CA PRO A 12 -10.77 -28.80 11.90
C PRO A 12 -11.60 -27.50 11.88
N HIS A 13 -12.43 -27.26 12.90
CA HIS A 13 -13.20 -26.02 13.04
C HIS A 13 -12.33 -24.78 13.26
N PHE A 14 -11.22 -24.91 13.99
CA PHE A 14 -10.33 -23.77 14.28
C PHE A 14 -9.57 -23.34 13.01
N GLN A 15 -9.03 -24.28 12.26
CA GLN A 15 -8.40 -24.00 10.96
C GLN A 15 -9.39 -23.40 9.98
N GLN A 16 -10.64 -23.86 9.97
CA GLN A 16 -11.69 -23.32 9.10
C GLN A 16 -12.01 -21.86 9.44
N VAL A 17 -12.14 -21.50 10.70
CA VAL A 17 -12.36 -20.11 11.15
C VAL A 17 -11.19 -19.21 10.72
N PHE A 18 -9.94 -19.66 10.90
CA PHE A 18 -8.78 -18.90 10.47
C PHE A 18 -8.69 -18.80 8.95
N SER A 19 -9.01 -19.86 8.22
CA SER A 19 -9.04 -19.81 6.74
C SER A 19 -10.05 -18.78 6.24
N MET A 20 -11.24 -18.73 6.83
CA MET A 20 -12.25 -17.73 6.51
C MET A 20 -11.78 -16.31 6.86
N ALA A 21 -11.23 -16.11 8.06
CA ALA A 21 -10.77 -14.80 8.54
C ALA A 21 -9.59 -14.26 7.70
N LEU A 22 -8.72 -15.13 7.22
CA LEU A 22 -7.56 -14.79 6.40
C LEU A 22 -7.89 -14.77 4.89
N GLY A 23 -9.09 -15.15 4.49
CA GLY A 23 -9.49 -15.26 3.09
C GLY A 23 -8.74 -16.35 2.33
N ILE A 24 -8.23 -17.39 3.02
CA ILE A 24 -7.53 -18.51 2.42
C ILE A 24 -8.55 -19.41 1.73
N ARG A 25 -8.36 -19.65 0.43
CA ARG A 25 -9.22 -20.48 -0.43
C ARG A 25 -8.38 -21.44 -1.22
N GLU A 26 -8.96 -22.53 -1.64
CA GLU A 26 -8.32 -23.46 -2.58
C GLU A 26 -7.62 -22.74 -3.73
N PRO A 27 -6.45 -23.18 -4.11
CA PRO A 27 -5.78 -24.40 -3.69
C PRO A 27 -4.96 -24.27 -2.38
N TRP A 28 -5.00 -23.12 -1.71
CA TRP A 28 -4.26 -22.82 -0.50
C TRP A 28 -5.01 -23.32 0.75
N PHE A 29 -4.27 -23.84 1.72
CA PHE A 29 -4.80 -24.28 3.01
C PHE A 29 -3.85 -23.97 4.16
N ILE A 30 -4.37 -23.83 5.37
CA ILE A 30 -3.57 -23.70 6.58
C ILE A 30 -3.05 -25.09 6.97
N LYS A 31 -1.73 -25.28 6.91
CA LYS A 31 -1.07 -26.52 7.27
C LYS A 31 -0.86 -26.63 8.77
N SER A 32 -0.39 -25.55 9.43
CA SER A 32 -0.22 -25.50 10.88
C SER A 32 -0.49 -24.10 11.41
N LEU A 33 -0.82 -24.05 12.71
CA LEU A 33 -1.04 -22.81 13.47
C LEU A 33 -0.48 -23.04 14.87
N GLU A 34 0.56 -22.29 15.24
CA GLU A 34 1.34 -22.54 16.44
C GLU A 34 1.68 -21.26 17.18
N MET A 35 1.75 -21.35 18.51
CA MET A 35 2.36 -20.33 19.36
C MET A 35 3.77 -20.72 19.70
N VAL A 36 4.75 -19.98 19.22
CA VAL A 36 6.18 -20.29 19.40
C VAL A 36 6.93 -19.14 20.07
N PRO A 37 8.04 -19.41 20.77
CA PRO A 37 8.92 -18.37 21.24
C PRO A 37 9.43 -17.50 20.08
N SER A 38 9.42 -16.17 20.26
CA SER A 38 9.92 -15.25 19.26
C SER A 38 11.44 -15.41 19.10
N SER A 39 11.91 -15.42 17.85
CA SER A 39 13.34 -15.47 17.55
C SER A 39 14.12 -14.25 18.05
N LYS A 40 13.45 -13.10 18.22
CA LYS A 40 14.06 -11.85 18.72
C LYS A 40 14.06 -11.75 20.25
N ASN A 41 13.07 -12.34 20.90
CA ASN A 41 12.94 -12.35 22.34
C ASN A 41 12.23 -13.67 22.78
N PRO A 42 12.98 -14.68 23.18
CA PRO A 42 12.42 -16.00 23.56
C PRO A 42 11.40 -15.98 24.70
N GLU A 43 11.39 -14.94 25.52
CA GLU A 43 10.40 -14.76 26.59
C GLU A 43 9.01 -14.36 26.06
N LYS A 44 8.94 -13.86 24.82
CA LYS A 44 7.69 -13.47 24.16
C LYS A 44 7.27 -14.54 23.18
N LEU A 45 5.97 -14.83 23.15
CA LEU A 45 5.40 -15.71 22.13
C LEU A 45 5.01 -14.93 20.89
N GLU A 46 5.06 -15.61 19.76
CA GLU A 46 4.51 -15.15 18.49
C GLU A 46 3.67 -16.26 17.84
N MET A 47 2.65 -15.88 17.10
CA MET A 47 1.84 -16.79 16.32
C MET A 47 2.45 -17.05 14.97
N ARG A 48 2.59 -18.30 14.59
CA ARG A 48 3.00 -18.72 13.25
C ARG A 48 1.90 -19.51 12.58
N ILE A 49 1.57 -19.10 11.37
CA ILE A 49 0.60 -19.74 10.50
C ILE A 49 1.37 -20.24 9.28
N GLU A 50 1.44 -21.55 9.10
CA GLU A 50 2.01 -22.15 7.92
C GLU A 50 0.91 -22.41 6.91
N ILE A 51 1.07 -21.88 5.69
CA ILE A 51 0.16 -22.10 4.57
C ILE A 51 0.89 -22.94 3.51
N ASP A 52 0.14 -23.87 2.95
CA ASP A 52 0.61 -24.69 1.83
C ASP A 52 -0.49 -24.76 0.75
N PHE A 53 -0.22 -25.42 -0.34
CA PHE A 53 -1.15 -25.61 -1.43
C PHE A 53 -1.29 -27.09 -1.79
N THR A 54 -2.42 -27.44 -2.38
CA THR A 54 -2.74 -28.83 -2.77
C THR A 54 -1.76 -29.31 -3.83
N GLU A 55 -1.16 -30.48 -3.61
CA GLU A 55 -0.22 -31.10 -4.53
C GLU A 55 -0.87 -31.35 -5.91
N GLY A 56 -0.09 -31.19 -6.99
CA GLY A 56 -0.58 -31.33 -8.35
C GLY A 56 -1.33 -30.10 -8.90
N THR A 57 -1.52 -29.05 -8.10
CA THR A 57 -2.15 -27.81 -8.56
C THR A 57 -1.33 -27.15 -9.68
N LYS A 58 -2.06 -26.67 -10.70
CA LYS A 58 -1.53 -25.76 -11.71
C LYS A 58 -1.92 -24.33 -11.36
N PHE A 59 -0.99 -23.40 -11.49
CA PHE A 59 -1.22 -22.00 -11.16
C PHE A 59 -1.28 -21.13 -12.42
N GLN A 60 -2.21 -20.22 -12.43
CA GLN A 60 -2.30 -19.19 -13.47
C GLN A 60 -1.15 -18.20 -13.30
N TYR A 61 -0.60 -17.76 -14.43
CA TYR A 61 0.38 -16.67 -14.46
C TYR A 61 0.14 -15.78 -15.67
N GLY A 62 0.08 -14.46 -15.43
CA GLY A 62 -0.23 -13.46 -16.45
C GLY A 62 -1.72 -13.39 -16.81
N ASP A 63 -2.05 -12.52 -17.78
CA ASP A 63 -3.44 -12.20 -18.15
C ASP A 63 -4.05 -13.19 -19.16
N SER A 64 -3.25 -14.11 -19.70
CA SER A 64 -3.69 -15.07 -20.72
C SER A 64 -4.64 -16.16 -20.20
N GLY A 65 -4.73 -16.32 -18.88
CA GLY A 65 -5.53 -17.39 -18.27
C GLY A 65 -4.86 -18.77 -18.27
N ASP A 66 -3.65 -18.88 -18.82
CA ASP A 66 -2.91 -20.14 -18.89
C ASP A 66 -2.46 -20.61 -17.50
N CYS A 67 -2.61 -21.92 -17.27
CA CYS A 67 -2.20 -22.55 -16.02
C CYS A 67 -0.97 -23.44 -16.23
N TYR A 68 0.04 -23.25 -15.39
CA TYR A 68 1.32 -23.95 -15.45
C TYR A 68 1.51 -24.84 -14.23
N PRO A 69 2.17 -26.00 -14.38
CA PRO A 69 2.55 -26.84 -13.26
C PRO A 69 3.63 -26.16 -12.41
N VAL A 70 3.68 -26.53 -11.14
CA VAL A 70 4.72 -26.04 -10.23
C VAL A 70 6.08 -26.57 -10.70
N HIS A 71 7.02 -25.65 -10.96
CA HIS A 71 8.41 -25.99 -11.29
C HIS A 71 9.22 -26.26 -10.03
N ASP A 72 9.14 -25.34 -9.06
CA ASP A 72 9.74 -25.43 -7.73
C ASP A 72 9.00 -24.52 -6.76
N THR A 73 9.45 -24.44 -5.51
CA THR A 73 8.85 -23.59 -4.47
C THR A 73 9.92 -22.79 -3.75
N ARG A 74 9.54 -21.62 -3.26
CA ARG A 74 10.36 -20.78 -2.39
C ARG A 74 9.59 -20.45 -1.11
N GLU A 75 10.19 -20.69 0.04
CA GLU A 75 9.60 -20.26 1.30
C GLU A 75 9.66 -18.75 1.44
N ARG A 76 8.54 -18.15 1.85
CA ARG A 76 8.40 -16.73 2.15
C ARG A 76 7.61 -16.54 3.43
N THR A 77 7.96 -15.49 4.18
CA THR A 77 7.27 -15.12 5.42
C THR A 77 6.80 -13.68 5.34
N TRP A 78 5.59 -13.44 5.78
CA TRP A 78 4.96 -12.13 5.89
C TRP A 78 4.56 -11.84 7.33
N ARG A 79 4.77 -10.61 7.78
CA ARG A 79 4.20 -10.08 9.00
C ARG A 79 2.71 -9.81 8.78
N HIS A 80 1.87 -10.44 9.61
CA HIS A 80 0.42 -10.25 9.62
C HIS A 80 -0.01 -9.37 10.80
N LEU A 81 -1.29 -9.03 10.90
CA LEU A 81 -1.88 -8.37 12.05
C LEU A 81 -1.58 -9.16 13.33
N ASN A 82 -1.50 -8.47 14.47
CA ASN A 82 -1.35 -9.16 15.73
C ASN A 82 -2.55 -10.05 16.00
N PHE A 83 -2.30 -11.21 16.55
CA PHE A 83 -3.32 -12.03 17.16
C PHE A 83 -3.34 -11.70 18.66
N PHE A 84 -4.30 -10.89 19.09
CA PHE A 84 -4.30 -10.21 20.39
C PHE A 84 -2.97 -9.46 20.61
N GLN A 85 -2.26 -9.74 21.70
CA GLN A 85 -0.96 -9.15 22.01
C GLN A 85 0.22 -9.80 21.28
N TYR A 86 0.00 -10.91 20.60
CA TYR A 86 1.06 -11.67 19.95
C TYR A 86 1.30 -11.23 18.52
N ARG A 87 2.56 -11.08 18.14
CA ARG A 87 2.90 -10.90 16.72
C ARG A 87 2.52 -12.14 15.95
N CYS A 88 1.99 -11.94 14.75
CA CYS A 88 1.59 -13.04 13.88
C CYS A 88 2.38 -13.01 12.57
N TYR A 89 2.85 -14.16 12.13
CA TYR A 89 3.57 -14.35 10.88
C TYR A 89 2.91 -15.45 10.06
N ILE A 90 2.77 -15.20 8.77
CA ILE A 90 2.35 -16.20 7.79
C ILE A 90 3.59 -16.65 7.04
N THR A 91 3.85 -17.94 7.03
CA THR A 91 4.91 -18.57 6.23
C THR A 91 4.27 -19.50 5.21
N ALA A 92 4.70 -19.44 3.96
CA ALA A 92 4.19 -20.33 2.92
C ALA A 92 5.28 -20.76 1.94
N ARG A 93 5.15 -21.96 1.41
CA ARG A 93 5.88 -22.41 0.22
C ARG A 93 5.22 -21.80 -1.01
N VAL A 94 5.81 -20.74 -1.56
CA VAL A 94 5.27 -20.07 -2.74
C VAL A 94 5.73 -20.79 -4.02
N PRO A 95 4.80 -21.25 -4.87
CA PRO A 95 5.16 -21.94 -6.10
C PRO A 95 5.79 -20.99 -7.11
N ARG A 96 6.70 -21.53 -7.89
CA ARG A 96 7.20 -20.88 -9.10
C ARG A 96 6.86 -21.74 -10.31
N VAL A 97 6.47 -21.12 -11.37
CA VAL A 97 6.07 -21.76 -12.63
C VAL A 97 7.09 -21.44 -13.72
N LYS A 98 7.30 -22.40 -14.62
CA LYS A 98 8.16 -22.20 -15.80
C LYS A 98 7.28 -21.87 -17.00
N LEU A 99 7.50 -20.72 -17.59
CA LEU A 99 6.76 -20.23 -18.76
C LEU A 99 7.32 -20.85 -20.07
N PRO A 100 6.57 -20.78 -21.19
CA PRO A 100 7.02 -21.28 -22.49
C PRO A 100 8.32 -20.64 -23.00
N ASP A 101 8.60 -19.39 -22.61
CA ASP A 101 9.84 -18.67 -22.92
C ASP A 101 11.05 -19.13 -22.07
N GLY A 102 10.84 -20.14 -21.21
CA GLY A 102 11.86 -20.71 -20.34
C GLY A 102 12.07 -19.95 -19.02
N LYS A 103 11.45 -18.79 -18.83
CA LYS A 103 11.58 -18.01 -17.58
C LYS A 103 10.80 -18.65 -16.45
N VAL A 104 11.38 -18.60 -15.24
CA VAL A 104 10.72 -19.05 -14.02
C VAL A 104 10.16 -17.83 -13.27
N LYS A 105 8.87 -17.85 -12.96
CA LYS A 105 8.14 -16.78 -12.31
C LYS A 105 7.48 -17.25 -11.02
N THR A 106 7.48 -16.39 -10.00
CA THR A 106 6.78 -16.63 -8.73
C THR A 106 5.31 -16.37 -8.90
N VAL A 107 4.47 -17.26 -8.39
CA VAL A 107 3.01 -17.11 -8.39
C VAL A 107 2.61 -16.08 -7.33
N ASP A 108 1.63 -15.26 -7.64
CA ASP A 108 1.05 -14.33 -6.67
C ASP A 108 0.28 -15.08 -5.59
N VAL A 109 0.36 -14.58 -4.37
CA VAL A 109 -0.36 -15.13 -3.22
C VAL A 109 -1.50 -14.18 -2.82
N PRO A 110 -2.68 -14.70 -2.40
CA PRO A 110 -3.85 -13.85 -2.14
C PRO A 110 -3.71 -12.95 -0.90
N TRP A 111 -2.79 -13.25 0.00
CA TRP A 111 -2.60 -12.48 1.23
C TRP A 111 -1.48 -11.46 1.20
N GLY A 112 -0.69 -11.38 0.14
CA GLY A 112 0.47 -10.49 0.07
C GLY A 112 0.85 -10.15 -1.36
N ARG A 113 1.44 -9.01 -1.56
CA ARG A 113 1.99 -8.60 -2.85
C ARG A 113 3.46 -8.97 -2.98
N ASP A 114 3.95 -9.03 -4.21
CA ASP A 114 5.38 -9.22 -4.45
C ASP A 114 6.22 -8.05 -3.89
N GLY A 115 7.41 -8.36 -3.43
CA GLY A 115 8.33 -7.40 -2.81
C GLY A 115 7.94 -6.95 -1.39
N SER A 116 6.76 -7.30 -0.88
CA SER A 116 6.34 -6.96 0.48
C SER A 116 6.68 -8.06 1.49
N GLY A 117 7.12 -7.66 2.68
CA GLY A 117 7.21 -8.51 3.87
C GLY A 117 5.98 -8.42 4.78
N PHE A 118 4.92 -7.74 4.34
CA PHE A 118 3.66 -7.60 5.05
C PHE A 118 2.52 -8.25 4.28
N THR A 119 1.50 -8.72 4.98
CA THR A 119 0.24 -9.09 4.34
C THR A 119 -0.52 -7.83 3.90
N LEU A 120 -1.43 -7.97 2.91
CA LEU A 120 -2.28 -6.87 2.45
C LEU A 120 -3.10 -6.26 3.60
N MET A 121 -3.60 -7.07 4.52
CA MET A 121 -4.31 -6.59 5.71
C MET A 121 -3.41 -5.74 6.61
N MET A 122 -2.15 -6.15 6.81
CA MET A 122 -1.18 -5.38 7.59
C MET A 122 -0.80 -4.08 6.88
N GLU A 123 -0.64 -4.08 5.56
CA GLU A 123 -0.42 -2.86 4.78
C GLU A 123 -1.60 -1.89 4.90
N GLY A 124 -2.85 -2.39 4.90
CA GLY A 124 -4.04 -1.59 5.14
C GLY A 124 -4.02 -0.87 6.50
N VAL A 125 -3.61 -1.56 7.56
CA VAL A 125 -3.43 -0.94 8.89
C VAL A 125 -2.30 0.09 8.89
N ILE A 126 -1.16 -0.23 8.26
CA ILE A 126 -0.05 0.71 8.09
C ILE A 126 -0.55 2.00 7.42
N LEU A 127 -1.24 1.89 6.29
CA LEU A 127 -1.78 3.04 5.56
C LEU A 127 -2.79 3.85 6.40
N SER A 128 -3.63 3.18 7.18
CA SER A 128 -4.55 3.83 8.08
C SER A 128 -3.83 4.66 9.15
N LEU A 129 -2.79 4.11 9.78
CA LEU A 129 -2.02 4.81 10.81
C LEU A 129 -1.27 6.02 10.27
N VAL A 130 -0.56 5.88 9.14
CA VAL A 130 0.24 6.97 8.58
C VAL A 130 -0.60 8.12 8.01
N ARG A 131 -1.90 7.93 7.82
CA ARG A 131 -2.83 9.04 7.52
C ARG A 131 -3.04 9.98 8.70
N HIS A 132 -2.79 9.54 9.93
CA HIS A 132 -3.10 10.26 11.16
C HIS A 132 -1.87 10.57 12.01
N MET A 133 -0.73 9.93 11.73
CA MET A 133 0.49 10.13 12.51
C MET A 133 1.75 10.01 11.66
N ALA A 134 2.87 10.51 12.18
CA ALA A 134 4.17 10.41 11.51
C ALA A 134 4.59 8.94 11.32
N VAL A 135 5.30 8.63 10.23
CA VAL A 135 5.77 7.28 9.88
C VAL A 135 6.58 6.65 11.02
N SER A 136 7.45 7.41 11.68
CA SER A 136 8.24 6.93 12.82
C SER A 136 7.37 6.53 14.01
N THR A 137 6.25 7.22 14.24
CA THR A 137 5.29 6.87 15.29
C THR A 137 4.52 5.62 14.90
N ALA A 138 4.00 5.53 13.68
CA ALA A 138 3.33 4.34 13.16
C ALA A 138 4.25 3.10 13.22
N ALA A 139 5.51 3.25 12.85
CA ALA A 139 6.51 2.18 12.92
C ALA A 139 6.69 1.64 14.35
N ARG A 140 6.75 2.55 15.32
CA ARG A 140 6.86 2.20 16.75
C ARG A 140 5.61 1.48 17.27
N GLU A 141 4.41 1.95 16.91
CA GLU A 141 3.13 1.30 17.28
C GLU A 141 3.03 -0.13 16.72
N ILE A 142 3.44 -0.31 15.47
CA ILE A 142 3.45 -1.63 14.82
C ILE A 142 4.60 -2.51 15.35
N GLY A 143 5.66 -1.89 15.88
CA GLY A 143 6.89 -2.55 16.32
C GLY A 143 7.75 -3.05 15.16
N GLU A 144 7.78 -2.29 14.07
CA GLU A 144 8.63 -2.53 12.90
C GLU A 144 9.55 -1.34 12.62
N HIS A 145 10.55 -1.53 11.75
CA HIS A 145 11.45 -0.45 11.35
C HIS A 145 10.74 0.50 10.36
N ASP A 146 10.96 1.79 10.51
CA ASP A 146 10.34 2.85 9.70
C ASP A 146 10.60 2.69 8.19
N THR A 147 11.80 2.23 7.81
CA THR A 147 12.14 1.93 6.41
C THR A 147 11.17 0.94 5.75
N LYS A 148 10.64 -0.03 6.53
CA LYS A 148 9.65 -0.97 6.00
C LYS A 148 8.31 -0.28 5.75
N ILE A 149 7.93 0.65 6.63
CA ILE A 149 6.70 1.43 6.50
C ILE A 149 6.80 2.37 5.29
N TRP A 150 7.96 3.03 5.11
CA TRP A 150 8.22 3.86 3.93
C TRP A 150 8.06 3.08 2.62
N ARG A 151 8.58 1.86 2.51
CA ARG A 151 8.42 1.01 1.31
C ARG A 151 6.97 0.66 1.01
N VAL A 152 6.15 0.46 2.05
CA VAL A 152 4.70 0.26 1.86
C VAL A 152 4.06 1.53 1.31
N LEU A 153 4.38 2.69 1.91
CA LEU A 153 3.87 3.98 1.45
C LEU A 153 4.27 4.28 0.00
N GLU A 154 5.55 4.17 -0.32
CA GLU A 154 6.08 4.41 -1.68
C GLU A 154 5.31 3.59 -2.71
N TYR A 155 5.16 2.29 -2.48
CA TYR A 155 4.41 1.44 -3.39
C TYR A 155 2.97 1.91 -3.60
N HIS A 156 2.22 2.14 -2.51
CA HIS A 156 0.81 2.53 -2.63
C HIS A 156 0.62 3.94 -3.18
N VAL A 157 1.54 4.85 -2.90
CA VAL A 157 1.54 6.19 -3.50
C VAL A 157 1.82 6.09 -5.00
N GLU A 158 2.80 5.31 -5.43
CA GLU A 158 3.08 5.09 -6.85
C GLU A 158 1.88 4.50 -7.60
N GLU A 159 1.21 3.50 -7.02
CA GLU A 159 -0.01 2.94 -7.62
C GLU A 159 -1.15 3.98 -7.69
N ALA A 160 -1.34 4.76 -6.64
CA ALA A 160 -2.35 5.83 -6.63
C ALA A 160 -2.04 6.92 -7.68
N LEU A 161 -0.76 7.27 -7.87
CA LEU A 161 -0.33 8.24 -8.87
C LEU A 161 -0.60 7.77 -10.32
N LYS A 162 -0.60 6.47 -10.57
CA LYS A 162 -0.97 5.92 -11.89
C LYS A 162 -2.44 6.18 -12.22
N LEU A 163 -3.30 6.13 -11.20
CA LEU A 163 -4.75 6.30 -11.33
C LEU A 163 -5.22 7.76 -11.30
N GLN A 164 -4.30 8.73 -11.13
CA GLN A 164 -4.68 10.14 -11.14
C GLN A 164 -5.33 10.53 -12.45
N ASP A 165 -6.44 11.26 -12.35
CA ASP A 165 -7.14 11.92 -13.44
C ASP A 165 -7.44 13.35 -12.99
N PHE A 166 -7.12 14.35 -13.81
CA PHE A 166 -7.26 15.76 -13.51
C PHE A 166 -8.28 16.46 -14.40
N SER A 167 -9.09 15.70 -15.14
CA SER A 167 -10.09 16.22 -16.07
C SER A 167 -11.18 17.06 -15.37
N ASP A 168 -11.36 16.90 -14.07
CA ASP A 168 -12.32 17.60 -13.23
C ASP A 168 -11.74 18.85 -12.53
N VAL A 169 -10.45 19.16 -12.75
CA VAL A 169 -9.76 20.25 -12.05
C VAL A 169 -9.97 21.55 -12.78
N ASN A 170 -10.66 22.48 -12.13
CA ASN A 170 -10.93 23.83 -12.62
C ASN A 170 -10.36 24.96 -11.74
N GLY A 171 -9.72 24.60 -10.63
CA GLY A 171 -9.07 25.55 -9.73
C GLY A 171 -7.83 24.94 -9.09
N ILE A 172 -6.75 25.72 -9.02
CA ILE A 172 -5.44 25.27 -8.55
C ILE A 172 -4.92 26.24 -7.47
N GLY A 173 -4.46 25.66 -6.36
CA GLY A 173 -3.70 26.36 -5.34
C GLY A 173 -2.24 25.94 -5.41
N VAL A 174 -1.34 26.90 -5.21
CA VAL A 174 0.11 26.66 -5.19
C VAL A 174 0.66 27.17 -3.85
N ASP A 175 1.41 26.35 -3.16
CA ASP A 175 2.06 26.70 -1.90
C ASP A 175 3.49 26.19 -1.89
N GLU A 176 4.37 26.88 -1.16
CA GLU A 176 5.78 26.56 -1.04
C GLU A 176 6.15 26.24 0.39
N TYR A 177 6.87 25.15 0.55
CA TYR A 177 7.42 24.73 1.82
C TYR A 177 8.95 24.75 1.79
N SER A 178 9.57 25.47 2.73
CA SER A 178 11.01 25.46 2.90
C SER A 178 11.45 24.23 3.69
N HIS A 179 12.30 23.40 3.11
CA HIS A 179 12.87 22.22 3.77
C HIS A 179 14.40 22.39 3.92
N LYS A 180 14.88 22.42 5.15
CA LYS A 180 16.33 22.49 5.50
C LYS A 180 17.12 23.53 4.69
N GLY A 181 17.00 24.79 5.05
CA GLY A 181 17.71 25.89 4.40
C GLY A 181 17.02 26.37 3.14
N HIS A 182 17.76 26.53 2.05
CA HIS A 182 17.24 27.07 0.78
C HIS A 182 16.57 26.04 -0.15
N ASN A 183 16.30 24.83 0.36
CA ASN A 183 15.58 23.83 -0.40
C ASN A 183 14.08 24.06 -0.28
N TYR A 184 13.43 24.34 -1.41
CA TYR A 184 11.99 24.54 -1.47
C TYR A 184 11.30 23.35 -2.13
N ILE A 185 10.10 23.07 -1.67
CA ILE A 185 9.18 22.12 -2.27
C ILE A 185 7.92 22.90 -2.61
N THR A 186 7.50 22.84 -3.87
CA THR A 186 6.25 23.44 -4.32
C THR A 186 5.17 22.36 -4.38
N VAL A 187 4.02 22.66 -3.80
CA VAL A 187 2.85 21.78 -3.76
C VAL A 187 1.72 22.41 -4.56
N PHE A 188 1.17 21.66 -5.49
CA PHE A 188 0.00 22.03 -6.27
C PHE A 188 -1.20 21.25 -5.75
N VAL A 189 -2.29 21.95 -5.45
CA VAL A 189 -3.52 21.37 -4.90
C VAL A 189 -4.73 21.77 -5.75
N SER A 190 -5.75 20.92 -5.84
CA SER A 190 -7.02 21.33 -6.42
C SER A 190 -7.82 22.18 -5.46
N HIS A 191 -8.52 23.18 -5.94
CA HIS A 191 -9.58 23.81 -5.18
C HIS A 191 -10.78 22.87 -5.03
N PRO A 192 -11.46 22.89 -3.88
CA PRO A 192 -12.71 22.18 -3.75
C PRO A 192 -13.77 22.82 -4.66
N GLU A 193 -14.55 22.01 -5.31
CA GLU A 193 -15.74 22.49 -6.02
C GLU A 193 -16.75 23.06 -5.02
N VAL A 194 -17.21 24.26 -5.29
CA VAL A 194 -18.17 24.98 -4.42
C VAL A 194 -19.47 25.19 -5.19
N VAL A 195 -20.55 24.68 -4.65
CA VAL A 195 -21.91 24.89 -5.16
C VAL A 195 -22.64 25.87 -4.24
N ILE A 196 -23.43 26.75 -4.83
CA ILE A 196 -24.34 27.65 -4.08
C ILE A 196 -25.69 26.91 -3.97
N ASP A 197 -26.12 26.62 -2.73
CA ASP A 197 -27.41 25.99 -2.50
C ASP A 197 -28.60 26.97 -2.77
N GLY A 198 -29.81 26.42 -2.77
CA GLY A 198 -31.02 27.22 -3.01
C GLY A 198 -31.29 28.37 -1.99
N GLU A 199 -30.50 28.43 -0.91
CA GLU A 199 -30.54 29.47 0.12
C GLU A 199 -29.37 30.47 0.00
N GLY A 200 -28.56 30.36 -1.08
CA GLY A 200 -27.42 31.23 -1.34
C GLY A 200 -26.18 30.90 -0.51
N ARG A 201 -26.13 29.77 0.19
CA ARG A 201 -24.97 29.33 1.00
C ARG A 201 -23.98 28.57 0.15
N ARG A 202 -22.69 28.89 0.33
CA ARG A 202 -21.57 28.13 -0.29
C ARG A 202 -21.37 26.79 0.39
N ARG A 203 -21.46 25.72 -0.37
CA ARG A 203 -21.20 24.37 0.10
C ARG A 203 -20.11 23.71 -0.75
N SER A 204 -19.04 23.25 -0.10
CA SER A 204 -18.02 22.46 -0.78
C SER A 204 -18.55 21.04 -1.03
N VAL A 205 -18.56 20.60 -2.30
CA VAL A 205 -19.02 19.27 -2.73
C VAL A 205 -17.87 18.31 -3.01
N SER A 206 -16.65 18.84 -3.13
CA SER A 206 -15.43 18.04 -3.24
C SER A 206 -14.41 18.42 -2.15
N LYS A 207 -13.42 17.57 -1.95
CA LYS A 207 -12.29 17.86 -1.05
C LYS A 207 -11.08 18.30 -1.87
N PRO A 208 -10.26 19.25 -1.39
CA PRO A 208 -8.99 19.56 -2.03
C PRO A 208 -8.11 18.31 -2.04
N ARG A 209 -7.37 18.11 -3.12
CA ARG A 209 -6.40 17.00 -3.26
C ARG A 209 -5.07 17.53 -3.74
N VAL A 210 -3.99 16.90 -3.33
CA VAL A 210 -2.66 17.18 -3.87
C VAL A 210 -2.60 16.67 -5.30
N LEU A 211 -2.30 17.56 -6.25
CA LEU A 211 -2.15 17.24 -7.66
C LEU A 211 -0.71 16.85 -7.98
N PHE A 212 0.25 17.65 -7.48
CA PHE A 212 1.65 17.45 -7.76
C PHE A 212 2.53 18.07 -6.66
N VAL A 213 3.69 17.47 -6.45
CA VAL A 213 4.73 17.97 -5.54
C VAL A 213 6.05 17.93 -6.29
N THR A 214 6.81 19.02 -6.25
CA THR A 214 8.10 19.12 -6.93
C THR A 214 9.09 19.95 -6.12
N GLN A 215 10.38 19.68 -6.34
CA GLN A 215 11.45 20.52 -5.80
C GLN A 215 11.56 21.84 -6.55
N GLY A 216 12.00 22.88 -5.86
CA GLY A 216 12.17 24.22 -6.40
C GLY A 216 10.95 25.10 -6.17
N LYS A 217 11.11 26.39 -6.48
CA LYS A 217 10.08 27.44 -6.40
C LYS A 217 10.14 28.37 -7.60
N ASP A 218 10.64 27.89 -8.70
CA ASP A 218 10.90 28.63 -9.93
C ASP A 218 9.91 28.26 -11.04
N LYS A 219 10.02 28.95 -12.16
CA LYS A 219 9.25 28.66 -13.37
C LYS A 219 9.33 27.19 -13.79
N ALA A 220 10.49 26.55 -13.60
CA ALA A 220 10.66 25.13 -13.92
C ALA A 220 9.75 24.21 -13.08
N ALA A 221 9.42 24.59 -11.84
CA ALA A 221 8.47 23.85 -11.01
C ALA A 221 7.06 23.90 -11.62
N VAL A 222 6.64 25.06 -12.14
CA VAL A 222 5.35 25.22 -12.84
C VAL A 222 5.32 24.44 -14.15
N GLU A 223 6.38 24.49 -14.94
CA GLU A 223 6.49 23.74 -16.20
C GLU A 223 6.38 22.23 -15.98
N ARG A 224 7.04 21.69 -14.93
CA ARG A 224 6.90 20.27 -14.56
C ARG A 224 5.47 19.93 -14.16
N PHE A 225 4.82 20.81 -13.39
CA PHE A 225 3.41 20.61 -13.04
C PHE A 225 2.52 20.61 -14.28
N LEU A 226 2.65 21.59 -15.17
CA LEU A 226 1.83 21.68 -16.38
C LEU A 226 1.99 20.45 -17.29
N ALA A 227 3.21 19.94 -17.42
CA ALA A 227 3.46 18.71 -18.16
C ALA A 227 2.71 17.53 -17.54
N ARG A 228 2.79 17.37 -16.21
CA ARG A 228 2.09 16.33 -15.48
C ARG A 228 0.58 16.50 -15.51
N PHE A 229 0.09 17.73 -15.41
CA PHE A 229 -1.32 18.07 -15.46
C PHE A 229 -1.95 17.62 -16.79
N LYS A 230 -1.32 17.95 -17.90
CA LYS A 230 -1.75 17.52 -19.25
C LYS A 230 -1.67 16.01 -19.42
N GLU A 231 -0.58 15.36 -18.97
CA GLU A 231 -0.42 13.91 -19.01
C GLU A 231 -1.58 13.20 -18.30
N LYS A 232 -2.09 13.78 -17.22
CA LYS A 232 -3.21 13.26 -16.42
C LYS A 232 -4.58 13.83 -16.84
N LYS A 233 -4.72 14.26 -18.07
CA LYS A 233 -5.96 14.79 -18.70
C LYS A 233 -6.45 16.11 -18.13
N GLY A 234 -5.63 16.85 -17.39
CA GLY A 234 -5.97 18.21 -16.98
C GLY A 234 -5.92 19.15 -18.18
N ASP A 235 -6.91 20.03 -18.26
CA ASP A 235 -6.99 21.07 -19.28
C ASP A 235 -6.61 22.42 -18.65
N PRO A 236 -5.46 23.03 -19.01
CA PRO A 236 -5.07 24.33 -18.50
C PRO A 236 -6.08 25.45 -18.84
N ASP A 237 -6.78 25.35 -19.98
CA ASP A 237 -7.74 26.35 -20.42
C ASP A 237 -9.06 26.26 -19.60
N ALA A 238 -9.33 25.15 -18.97
CA ALA A 238 -10.45 24.97 -18.05
C ALA A 238 -10.19 25.50 -16.62
N VAL A 239 -8.95 25.88 -16.32
CA VAL A 239 -8.59 26.40 -14.99
C VAL A 239 -9.04 27.86 -14.85
N ASN A 240 -10.10 28.08 -14.08
CA ASN A 240 -10.71 29.39 -13.88
C ASN A 240 -10.10 30.17 -12.70
N VAL A 241 -9.48 29.48 -11.75
CA VAL A 241 -8.93 30.05 -10.52
C VAL A 241 -7.56 29.47 -10.24
N ALA A 242 -6.58 30.35 -10.09
CA ALA A 242 -5.27 30.01 -9.56
C ALA A 242 -4.98 30.88 -8.33
N THR A 243 -4.60 30.25 -7.21
CA THR A 243 -4.19 30.96 -6.00
C THR A 243 -2.77 30.57 -5.62
N SER A 244 -1.99 31.57 -5.26
CA SER A 244 -0.63 31.38 -4.72
C SER A 244 -0.40 32.37 -3.60
N ASP A 245 0.49 32.04 -2.66
CA ASP A 245 1.04 33.05 -1.78
C ASP A 245 1.82 34.08 -2.60
N MET A 246 1.96 35.33 -2.11
CA MET A 246 2.46 36.50 -2.88
C MET A 246 3.96 36.38 -3.26
N ILE A 247 4.36 35.34 -3.95
CA ILE A 247 5.74 35.16 -4.41
C ILE A 247 5.86 35.57 -5.87
N HIS A 248 6.77 36.54 -6.14
CA HIS A 248 7.01 37.12 -7.45
C HIS A 248 7.34 36.12 -8.58
N GLY A 249 7.79 34.88 -8.23
CA GLY A 249 8.19 33.86 -9.19
C GLY A 249 7.04 33.26 -10.02
N PHE A 250 5.80 33.28 -9.50
CA PHE A 250 4.65 32.66 -10.19
C PHE A 250 3.81 33.67 -11.03
N ARG A 251 4.04 34.98 -10.85
CA ARG A 251 3.28 36.02 -11.59
C ARG A 251 3.58 36.09 -13.09
N ASN A 252 4.70 35.55 -13.52
CA ASN A 252 5.20 35.68 -14.92
C ASN A 252 5.39 34.32 -15.61
N ALA A 253 4.85 33.22 -15.06
CA ALA A 253 4.86 31.87 -15.63
C ALA A 253 3.50 31.53 -16.22
#